data_4ac6645d4e4a5f6f8324cea3a7d00033
#
_entry.id   4ac6645d4e4a5f6f8324cea3a7d00033
#
_cell.length_a   1.000
_cell.length_b   1.000
_cell.length_c   1.000
_cell.angle_alpha   90.00
_cell.angle_beta   90.00
_cell.angle_gamma   90.00
#
_symmetry.space_group_name_H-M   'P 1'
#
loop_
_entity.id
_entity.type
_entity.pdbx_description
1 polymer ?
#
loop_
_entity_poly.entity_id
_entity_poly.type
_entity_poly.pdbx_seq_one_letter_code
_entity_poly.pdbx_strand_id
1 'polypeptide(L)'
;LVALGLLKGSVANLIKRNAYRDFYMHRVGHWLGLDVHDVGDYRVGEEWRVLEPGMVMTVEPGLYISESNTNVAKKWRGIGIRIEDDVVVTEEGCDVITASVPKTIEEIEALMAA
;
A
#
# COMPACT_ATOMS: atom_id res chain seq x y z
N LEU A 1 2.87 10.21 -6.99
CA LEU A 1 4.25 10.41 -7.47
C LEU A 1 4.34 11.54 -8.49
N VAL A 2 3.44 11.57 -9.49
CA VAL A 2 3.44 12.66 -10.51
C VAL A 2 3.06 13.99 -9.88
N ALA A 3 2.00 14.04 -9.07
CA ALA A 3 1.57 15.24 -8.36
C ALA A 3 2.64 15.83 -7.42
N LEU A 4 3.48 14.97 -6.86
CA LEU A 4 4.62 15.37 -6.01
C LEU A 4 5.89 15.74 -6.81
N GLY A 5 5.86 15.57 -8.13
CA GLY A 5 7.01 15.84 -9.00
C GLY A 5 8.13 14.80 -8.91
N LEU A 6 7.88 13.65 -8.28
CA LEU A 6 8.83 12.55 -8.15
C LEU A 6 8.97 11.75 -9.44
N LEU A 7 7.90 11.68 -10.24
CA LEU A 7 7.91 11.10 -11.58
C LEU A 7 7.35 12.11 -12.59
N LYS A 8 7.86 12.05 -13.84
CA LYS A 8 7.43 12.91 -14.95
C LYS A 8 6.90 12.07 -16.11
N GLY A 9 5.77 12.47 -16.67
CA GLY A 9 5.13 11.83 -17.81
C GLY A 9 3.68 11.44 -17.55
N SER A 10 3.04 10.80 -18.52
CA SER A 10 1.68 10.33 -18.36
C SER A 10 1.62 9.12 -17.41
N VAL A 11 0.62 9.10 -16.53
CA VAL A 11 0.43 8.02 -15.53
C VAL A 11 0.36 6.66 -16.22
N ALA A 12 -0.38 6.54 -17.34
CA ALA A 12 -0.50 5.29 -18.08
C ALA A 12 0.86 4.74 -18.56
N ASN A 13 1.72 5.60 -19.10
CA ASN A 13 3.06 5.21 -19.54
C ASN A 13 3.97 4.84 -18.37
N LEU A 14 3.86 5.55 -17.25
CA LEU A 14 4.63 5.28 -16.04
C LEU A 14 4.25 3.92 -15.44
N ILE A 15 2.96 3.59 -15.42
CA ILE A 15 2.46 2.28 -14.99
C ILE A 15 2.97 1.19 -15.94
N LYS A 16 2.80 1.38 -17.27
CA LYS A 16 3.21 0.39 -18.27
C LYS A 16 4.69 0.00 -18.17
N ARG A 17 5.57 0.95 -17.85
CA ARG A 17 7.01 0.70 -17.69
C ARG A 17 7.45 0.44 -16.24
N ASN A 18 6.50 0.30 -15.32
CA ASN A 18 6.75 0.06 -13.90
C ASN A 18 7.63 1.12 -13.22
N ALA A 19 7.60 2.38 -13.66
CA ALA A 19 8.43 3.45 -13.12
C ALA A 19 8.15 3.77 -11.65
N TYR A 20 7.01 3.35 -11.12
CA TYR A 20 6.64 3.51 -9.72
C TYR A 20 7.44 2.59 -8.78
N ARG A 21 8.07 1.51 -9.29
CA ARG A 21 8.76 0.50 -8.46
C ARG A 21 9.95 1.03 -7.67
N ASP A 22 10.53 2.12 -8.12
CA ASP A 22 11.60 2.80 -7.37
C ASP A 22 11.10 3.45 -6.07
N PHE A 23 9.77 3.59 -5.93
CA PHE A 23 9.10 4.22 -4.79
C PHE A 23 8.09 3.29 -4.10
N TYR A 24 7.71 2.22 -4.76
CA TYR A 24 6.73 1.25 -4.28
C TYR A 24 7.05 -0.14 -4.86
N MET A 25 7.73 -0.95 -4.07
CA MET A 25 8.35 -2.19 -4.53
C MET A 25 7.62 -3.46 -4.07
N HIS A 26 6.66 -3.35 -3.18
CA HIS A 26 5.90 -4.51 -2.68
C HIS A 26 4.47 -4.57 -3.23
N ARG A 27 3.72 -5.59 -2.88
CA ARG A 27 2.29 -5.71 -3.22
C ARG A 27 1.46 -4.79 -2.34
N VAL A 28 0.22 -4.52 -2.78
CA VAL A 28 -0.71 -3.66 -2.03
C VAL A 28 -1.36 -4.39 -0.86
N GLY A 29 -1.22 -5.72 -0.78
CA GLY A 29 -1.79 -6.51 0.29
C GLY A 29 -1.39 -7.98 0.21
N HIS A 30 -1.68 -8.73 1.25
CA HIS A 30 -1.48 -10.15 1.37
C HIS A 30 -2.58 -10.79 2.21
N TRP A 31 -2.74 -12.12 2.13
CA TRP A 31 -3.63 -12.85 3.02
C TRP A 31 -3.18 -12.72 4.46
N LEU A 32 -4.14 -12.57 5.35
CA LEU A 32 -3.96 -12.52 6.80
C LEU A 32 -4.82 -13.62 7.41
N GLY A 33 -4.23 -14.45 8.27
CA GLY A 33 -4.90 -15.58 8.91
C GLY A 33 -4.19 -16.01 10.17
N LEU A 34 -3.85 -17.30 10.29
CA LEU A 34 -3.07 -17.80 11.41
C LEU A 34 -1.67 -17.20 11.43
N ASP A 35 -1.11 -16.94 10.26
CA ASP A 35 0.13 -16.19 10.08
C ASP A 35 -0.15 -14.79 9.51
N VAL A 36 0.73 -13.83 9.85
CA VAL A 36 0.64 -12.45 9.32
C VAL A 36 0.73 -12.45 7.79
N HIS A 37 1.67 -13.21 7.23
CA HIS A 37 1.74 -13.50 5.81
C HIS A 37 1.20 -14.91 5.58
N ASP A 38 -0.12 -15.03 5.60
CA ASP A 38 -0.74 -16.34 5.53
C ASP A 38 -0.65 -16.98 4.14
N VAL A 39 -0.73 -18.29 4.13
CA VAL A 39 -0.73 -19.07 2.88
C VAL A 39 -2.05 -18.88 2.15
N GLY A 40 -2.01 -18.95 0.84
CA GLY A 40 -3.22 -18.88 0.01
C GLY A 40 -2.89 -18.58 -1.45
N ASP A 41 -3.80 -18.98 -2.30
CA ASP A 41 -3.66 -18.79 -3.74
C ASP A 41 -4.14 -17.39 -4.11
N TYR A 42 -3.26 -16.58 -4.71
CA TYR A 42 -3.63 -15.31 -5.36
C TYR A 42 -4.12 -15.51 -6.79
N ARG A 43 -3.88 -16.70 -7.36
CA ARG A 43 -4.32 -17.09 -8.68
C ARG A 43 -4.92 -18.49 -8.65
N VAL A 44 -5.88 -18.73 -9.54
CA VAL A 44 -6.42 -20.04 -9.85
C VAL A 44 -6.12 -20.31 -11.33
N GLY A 45 -5.16 -21.18 -11.61
CA GLY A 45 -4.55 -21.31 -12.92
C GLY A 45 -3.86 -20.01 -13.36
N GLU A 46 -4.23 -19.47 -14.51
CA GLU A 46 -3.66 -18.21 -15.05
C GLU A 46 -4.44 -16.95 -14.63
N GLU A 47 -5.61 -17.11 -14.00
CA GLU A 47 -6.48 -15.98 -13.62
C GLU A 47 -6.23 -15.54 -12.19
N TRP A 48 -6.40 -14.25 -11.94
CA TRP A 48 -6.41 -13.72 -10.57
C TRP A 48 -7.65 -14.22 -9.83
N ARG A 49 -7.43 -14.67 -8.59
CA ARG A 49 -8.53 -15.10 -7.74
C ARG A 49 -9.49 -13.95 -7.47
N VAL A 50 -10.78 -14.20 -7.64
CA VAL A 50 -11.84 -13.28 -7.22
C VAL A 50 -11.92 -13.28 -5.71
N LEU A 51 -12.08 -12.09 -5.12
CA LEU A 51 -12.31 -11.97 -3.68
C LEU A 51 -13.71 -12.47 -3.34
N GLU A 52 -13.79 -13.25 -2.27
CA GLU A 52 -15.05 -13.87 -1.78
C GLU A 52 -15.29 -13.45 -0.33
N PRO A 53 -16.55 -13.33 0.10
CA PRO A 53 -16.89 -13.01 1.49
C PRO A 53 -16.22 -13.95 2.49
N GLY A 54 -15.69 -13.39 3.57
CA GLY A 54 -14.94 -14.10 4.60
C GLY A 54 -13.43 -14.15 4.36
N MET A 55 -12.93 -13.74 3.20
CA MET A 55 -11.48 -13.57 3.00
C MET A 55 -10.96 -12.40 3.81
N VAL A 56 -9.82 -12.59 4.45
CA VAL A 56 -9.13 -11.56 5.25
C VAL A 56 -7.79 -11.23 4.61
N MET A 57 -7.52 -9.95 4.45
CA MET A 57 -6.28 -9.49 3.83
C MET A 57 -5.88 -8.10 4.32
N THR A 58 -4.61 -7.76 4.15
CA THR A 58 -4.13 -6.39 4.34
C THR A 58 -4.38 -5.54 3.10
N VAL A 59 -4.52 -4.22 3.31
CA VAL A 59 -4.45 -3.20 2.27
C VAL A 59 -3.43 -2.17 2.73
N GLU A 60 -2.23 -2.20 2.16
CA GLU A 60 -1.03 -1.54 2.68
C GLU A 60 -0.25 -0.74 1.63
N PRO A 61 -0.88 0.21 0.94
CA PRO A 61 -0.13 1.07 0.03
C PRO A 61 0.95 1.85 0.77
N GLY A 62 2.10 2.03 0.11
CA GLY A 62 3.21 2.78 0.69
C GLY A 62 4.03 3.52 -0.36
N LEU A 63 4.77 4.51 0.09
CA LEU A 63 5.77 5.22 -0.71
C LEU A 63 7.09 5.26 0.05
N TYR A 64 8.17 4.90 -0.61
CA TYR A 64 9.49 4.82 -0.01
C TYR A 64 10.50 5.51 -0.92
N ILE A 65 11.25 6.44 -0.36
CA ILE A 65 12.23 7.22 -1.12
C ILE A 65 13.59 6.99 -0.47
N SER A 66 14.39 6.16 -1.10
CA SER A 66 15.74 5.85 -0.60
C SER A 66 16.56 7.12 -0.37
N GLU A 67 17.32 7.13 0.72
CA GLU A 67 18.26 8.19 1.02
C GLU A 67 19.32 8.37 -0.09
N SER A 68 19.68 7.27 -0.75
CA SER A 68 20.64 7.22 -1.87
C SER A 68 20.03 7.63 -3.23
N ASN A 69 18.71 7.86 -3.31
CA ASN A 69 18.08 8.23 -4.57
C ASN A 69 18.42 9.68 -4.97
N THR A 70 19.41 9.85 -5.84
CA THR A 70 19.85 11.15 -6.34
C THR A 70 18.97 11.74 -7.43
N ASN A 71 18.01 10.96 -7.96
CA ASN A 71 17.10 11.43 -9.02
C ASN A 71 15.97 12.30 -8.48
N VAL A 72 15.84 12.40 -7.15
CA VAL A 72 14.81 13.22 -6.49
C VAL A 72 15.45 14.31 -5.62
N ALA A 73 14.69 15.38 -5.38
CA ALA A 73 15.15 16.46 -4.51
C ALA A 73 15.48 15.94 -3.10
N LYS A 74 16.53 16.48 -2.48
CA LYS A 74 17.04 16.03 -1.16
C LYS A 74 15.96 16.01 -0.08
N LYS A 75 15.00 16.94 -0.12
CA LYS A 75 13.88 17.02 0.84
C LYS A 75 12.98 15.80 0.90
N TRP A 76 13.01 14.95 -0.13
CA TRP A 76 12.19 13.73 -0.20
C TRP A 76 12.94 12.48 0.24
N ARG A 77 14.27 12.52 0.30
CA ARG A 77 15.09 11.33 0.56
C ARG A 77 14.99 10.88 2.00
N GLY A 78 14.97 9.58 2.20
CA GLY A 78 14.81 8.96 3.52
C GLY A 78 13.38 8.93 4.04
N ILE A 79 12.39 9.36 3.24
CA ILE A 79 10.97 9.31 3.63
C ILE A 79 10.37 7.97 3.23
N GLY A 80 9.76 7.29 4.19
CA GLY A 80 8.95 6.11 3.96
C GLY A 80 7.63 6.22 4.73
N ILE A 81 6.52 6.02 4.03
CA ILE A 81 5.17 6.05 4.63
C ILE A 81 4.40 4.85 4.10
N ARG A 82 3.81 4.07 5.00
CA ARG A 82 2.83 3.04 4.74
C ARG A 82 1.59 3.33 5.57
N ILE A 83 0.43 3.20 4.96
CA ILE A 83 -0.85 3.18 5.68
C ILE A 83 -1.45 1.83 5.41
N GLU A 84 -1.76 1.09 6.47
CA GLU A 84 -2.18 -0.30 6.40
C GLU A 84 -3.47 -0.49 7.16
N ASP A 85 -4.41 -1.16 6.51
CA ASP A 85 -5.62 -1.65 7.10
C ASP A 85 -5.78 -3.15 6.87
N ASP A 86 -6.33 -3.84 7.86
CA ASP A 86 -6.79 -5.20 7.73
C ASP A 86 -8.28 -5.18 7.40
N VAL A 87 -8.65 -5.93 6.37
CA VAL A 87 -10.01 -5.94 5.86
C VAL A 87 -10.57 -7.36 5.77
N VAL A 88 -11.85 -7.49 6.08
CA VAL A 88 -12.64 -8.69 5.82
C VAL A 88 -13.55 -8.42 4.63
N VAL A 89 -13.47 -9.24 3.60
CA VAL A 89 -14.35 -9.15 2.43
C VAL A 89 -15.78 -9.52 2.84
N THR A 90 -16.76 -8.73 2.43
CA THR A 90 -18.19 -8.96 2.66
C THR A 90 -18.92 -9.11 1.32
N GLU A 91 -20.22 -9.43 1.34
CA GLU A 91 -21.06 -9.54 0.14
C GLU A 91 -21.13 -8.21 -0.65
N GLU A 92 -21.07 -7.08 0.05
CA GLU A 92 -21.27 -5.74 -0.54
C GLU A 92 -19.98 -4.90 -0.60
N GLY A 93 -18.85 -5.43 -0.12
CA GLY A 93 -17.59 -4.67 -0.07
C GLY A 93 -16.59 -5.24 0.93
N CYS A 94 -16.23 -4.47 1.94
CA CYS A 94 -15.36 -4.95 3.00
C CYS A 94 -15.62 -4.23 4.33
N ASP A 95 -15.33 -4.93 5.41
CA ASP A 95 -15.24 -4.35 6.76
C ASP A 95 -13.77 -4.10 7.10
N VAL A 96 -13.46 -2.87 7.53
CA VAL A 96 -12.11 -2.47 7.95
C VAL A 96 -11.98 -2.72 9.45
N ILE A 97 -11.35 -3.83 9.84
CA ILE A 97 -11.24 -4.23 11.25
C ILE A 97 -10.27 -3.36 12.04
N THR A 98 -9.36 -2.66 11.37
CA THR A 98 -8.42 -1.69 11.95
C THR A 98 -8.89 -0.24 11.85
N ALA A 99 -10.17 0.00 11.59
CA ALA A 99 -10.72 1.36 11.37
C ALA A 99 -10.44 2.34 12.54
N SER A 100 -10.29 1.84 13.77
CA SER A 100 -10.01 2.65 14.96
C SER A 100 -8.54 3.09 15.10
N VAL A 101 -7.64 2.57 14.26
CA VAL A 101 -6.22 2.95 14.29
C VAL A 101 -6.06 4.34 13.66
N PRO A 102 -5.42 5.31 14.36
CA PRO A 102 -5.17 6.63 13.82
C PRO A 102 -4.38 6.61 12.51
N LYS A 103 -4.85 7.33 11.48
CA LYS A 103 -4.25 7.34 10.15
C LYS A 103 -4.12 8.74 9.56
N THR A 104 -4.96 9.68 9.98
CA THR A 104 -4.87 11.06 9.50
C THR A 104 -3.65 11.76 10.07
N ILE A 105 -3.19 12.80 9.39
CA ILE A 105 -2.05 13.60 9.86
C ILE A 105 -2.34 14.15 11.25
N GLU A 106 -3.53 14.70 11.45
CA GLU A 106 -3.97 15.30 12.70
C GLU A 106 -4.01 14.31 13.86
N GLU A 107 -4.53 13.10 13.62
CA GLU A 107 -4.59 12.04 14.63
C GLU A 107 -3.19 11.57 15.03
N ILE A 108 -2.30 11.36 14.04
CA ILE A 108 -0.94 10.91 14.30
C ILE A 108 -0.14 11.99 15.03
N GLU A 109 -0.24 13.25 14.59
CA GLU A 109 0.44 14.37 15.26
C GLU A 109 -0.06 14.55 16.70
N ALA A 110 -1.36 14.44 16.95
CA ALA A 110 -1.93 14.51 18.29
C ALA A 110 -1.42 13.37 19.18
N LEU A 111 -1.33 12.14 18.66
CA LEU A 111 -0.83 10.99 19.40
C LEU A 111 0.67 11.14 19.73
N MET A 112 1.45 11.68 18.82
CA MET A 112 2.91 11.87 18.99
C MET A 112 3.28 13.08 19.83
N ALA A 113 2.37 14.01 20.07
CA ALA A 113 2.56 15.19 20.90
C ALA A 113 2.33 14.96 22.41
N ALA A 114 1.89 13.74 22.79
CA ALA A 114 1.56 13.36 24.17
C ALA A 114 2.79 12.99 25.01
#